data_a2909a9ca0a2182477a465d75142d0cd
#
_entry.id   a2909a9ca0a2182477a465d75142d0cd
#
_cell.length_a   1.000
_cell.length_b   1.000
_cell.length_c   1.000
_cell.angle_alpha   90.00
_cell.angle_beta   90.00
_cell.angle_gamma   90.00
#
_symmetry.space_group_name_H-M   'P 1'
#
loop_
_entity.id
_entity.type
_entity.pdbx_description
1 polymer ?
#
loop_
_entity_poly.entity_id
_entity_poly.type
_entity_poly.pdbx_seq_one_letter_code
_entity_poly.pdbx_strand_id
1 'polypeptide(L)'
;DIIIIGRTWPEFVRLINIIENIFCLSPGECHLIIFVHNLSYEFQFMRKWLDWHSVFATDNRKVLKCVTKNGVEFRCSYLLSGYSLDYIGKKLIHADFGKMTGDLDYRLIRHSGTPLSEKELGYCINDVRVVVQYIRECIQRDGDIRRLQLTKTGYIRKFTRDKIFERGYKKYR
;
A
#
# COMPACT_ATOMS: atom_id res chain seq x y z
N ASP A 1 -13.94 4.95 9.70
CA ASP A 1 -12.51 5.01 9.33
C ASP A 1 -11.78 5.93 10.30
N ILE A 2 -10.57 5.53 10.72
CA ILE A 2 -9.69 6.35 11.55
C ILE A 2 -8.57 6.86 10.63
N ILE A 3 -8.30 8.16 10.68
CA ILE A 3 -7.22 8.80 9.95
C ILE A 3 -6.23 9.32 10.99
N ILE A 4 -4.99 8.89 10.88
CA ILE A 4 -3.90 9.32 11.75
C ILE A 4 -2.93 10.16 10.92
N ILE A 5 -2.65 11.36 11.39
CA ILE A 5 -1.75 12.31 10.73
C ILE A 5 -0.51 12.44 11.59
N GLY A 6 0.65 12.10 11.03
CA GLY A 6 1.97 12.34 11.60
C GLY A 6 2.75 13.34 10.76
N ARG A 7 3.70 14.00 11.36
CA ARG A 7 4.55 15.00 10.72
C ARG A 7 6.03 14.61 10.70
N THR A 8 6.39 13.59 11.46
CA THR A 8 7.78 13.14 11.61
C THR A 8 7.89 11.64 11.55
N TRP A 9 9.05 11.14 11.14
CA TRP A 9 9.35 9.71 11.15
C TRP A 9 9.34 9.09 12.56
N PRO A 10 9.85 9.76 13.61
CA PRO A 10 9.72 9.24 14.98
C PRO A 10 8.27 9.03 15.42
N GLU A 11 7.33 9.91 15.04
CA GLU A 11 5.90 9.71 15.31
C GLU A 11 5.36 8.46 14.59
N PHE A 12 5.75 8.27 13.33
CA PHE A 12 5.37 7.08 12.57
C PHE A 12 5.91 5.79 13.20
N VAL A 13 7.20 5.75 13.55
CA VAL A 13 7.82 4.60 14.23
C VAL A 13 7.14 4.31 15.56
N ARG A 14 6.83 5.35 16.33
CA ARG A 14 6.08 5.20 17.61
C ARG A 14 4.71 4.58 17.38
N LEU A 15 3.97 5.01 16.36
CA LEU A 15 2.68 4.43 16.00
C LEU A 15 2.83 2.93 15.64
N ILE A 16 3.82 2.58 14.82
CA ILE A 16 4.10 1.19 14.46
C ILE A 16 4.36 0.33 15.69
N ASN A 17 5.19 0.81 16.63
CA ASN A 17 5.51 0.09 17.86
C ASN A 17 4.27 -0.08 18.77
N ILE A 18 3.39 0.90 18.83
CA ILE A 18 2.12 0.79 19.57
C ILE A 18 1.24 -0.31 18.97
N ILE A 19 1.09 -0.32 17.64
CA ILE A 19 0.28 -1.31 16.93
C ILE A 19 0.88 -2.71 17.10
N GLU A 20 2.20 -2.84 16.98
CA GLU A 20 2.91 -4.10 17.22
C GLU A 20 2.58 -4.69 18.59
N ASN A 21 2.70 -3.87 19.63
CA ASN A 21 2.42 -4.32 21.00
C ASN A 21 0.95 -4.71 21.22
N ILE A 22 0.00 -3.95 20.62
CA ILE A 22 -1.43 -4.24 20.76
C ILE A 22 -1.81 -5.56 20.08
N PHE A 23 -1.26 -5.83 18.90
CA PHE A 23 -1.64 -6.98 18.07
C PHE A 23 -0.65 -8.14 18.12
N CYS A 24 0.41 -8.06 18.93
CA CYS A 24 1.46 -9.07 19.05
C CYS A 24 2.01 -9.49 17.68
N LEU A 25 2.36 -8.51 16.85
CA LEU A 25 2.82 -8.77 15.48
C LEU A 25 4.17 -9.51 15.49
N SER A 26 4.33 -10.39 14.51
CA SER A 26 5.59 -11.11 14.28
C SER A 26 5.79 -11.45 12.80
N PRO A 27 7.02 -11.50 12.28
CA PRO A 27 7.28 -11.72 10.85
C PRO A 27 6.83 -13.08 10.30
N GLY A 28 6.60 -14.06 11.17
CA GLY A 28 6.24 -15.44 10.78
C GLY A 28 4.75 -15.77 10.95
N GLU A 29 4.05 -15.10 11.85
CA GLU A 29 2.73 -15.53 12.29
C GLU A 29 1.64 -14.48 12.12
N CYS A 30 1.89 -13.25 12.57
CA CYS A 30 0.89 -12.19 12.57
C CYS A 30 1.42 -10.91 11.95
N HIS A 31 0.90 -10.55 10.76
CA HIS A 31 1.31 -9.35 10.05
C HIS A 31 0.23 -8.27 10.05
N LEU A 32 0.64 -7.04 10.27
CA LEU A 32 -0.13 -5.87 9.85
C LEU A 32 0.23 -5.54 8.41
N ILE A 33 -0.74 -5.56 7.50
CA ILE A 33 -0.51 -5.22 6.10
C ILE A 33 -0.87 -3.76 5.85
N ILE A 34 0.11 -2.96 5.41
CA ILE A 34 -0.05 -1.56 5.03
C ILE A 34 0.13 -1.44 3.52
N PHE A 35 -0.87 -0.89 2.84
CA PHE A 35 -0.75 -0.59 1.41
C PHE A 35 -0.25 0.83 1.20
N VAL A 36 0.81 0.95 0.38
CA VAL A 36 1.45 2.22 0.02
C VAL A 36 1.36 2.39 -1.49
N HIS A 37 0.89 3.55 -1.95
CA HIS A 37 0.89 3.83 -3.38
C HIS A 37 2.29 4.28 -3.81
N ASN A 38 2.90 3.55 -4.77
CA ASN A 38 4.29 3.74 -5.19
C ASN A 38 5.32 3.44 -4.08
N LEU A 39 5.22 2.27 -3.46
CA LEU A 39 6.10 1.83 -2.37
C LEU A 39 7.60 2.00 -2.69
N SER A 40 8.01 1.84 -3.94
CA SER A 40 9.43 1.99 -4.34
C SER A 40 9.96 3.40 -4.09
N TYR A 41 9.12 4.41 -4.25
CA TYR A 41 9.48 5.80 -3.93
C TYR A 41 9.50 6.02 -2.41
N GLU A 42 8.45 5.63 -1.72
CA GLU A 42 8.31 5.81 -0.27
C GLU A 42 9.37 5.03 0.51
N PHE A 43 9.77 3.85 0.02
CA PHE A 43 10.79 3.02 0.65
C PHE A 43 12.13 3.76 0.80
N GLN A 44 12.49 4.66 -0.11
CA GLN A 44 13.73 5.43 -0.02
C GLN A 44 13.78 6.30 1.25
N PHE A 45 12.63 6.79 1.69
CA PHE A 45 12.52 7.63 2.89
C PHE A 45 12.43 6.79 4.17
N MET A 46 11.64 5.70 4.14
CA MET A 46 11.36 4.90 5.33
C MET A 46 12.47 3.89 5.67
N ARG A 47 13.32 3.52 4.70
CA ARG A 47 14.28 2.41 4.85
C ARG A 47 15.27 2.57 6.01
N LYS A 48 15.61 3.78 6.40
CA LYS A 48 16.54 4.08 7.50
C LYS A 48 15.87 4.20 8.88
N TRP A 49 14.54 4.16 8.93
CA TRP A 49 13.77 4.36 10.16
C TRP A 49 13.18 3.09 10.72
N LEU A 50 13.12 2.03 9.92
CA LEU A 50 12.55 0.75 10.28
C LEU A 50 13.57 -0.36 10.08
N ASP A 51 13.56 -1.35 10.97
CA ASP A 51 14.36 -2.56 10.85
C ASP A 51 13.65 -3.56 9.95
N TRP A 52 14.33 -3.98 8.89
CA TRP A 52 13.78 -4.86 7.87
C TRP A 52 14.10 -6.33 8.13
N HIS A 53 13.08 -7.19 8.10
CA HIS A 53 13.23 -8.63 8.05
C HIS A 53 13.46 -9.10 6.60
N SER A 54 12.69 -8.58 5.65
CA SER A 54 12.84 -8.92 4.23
C SER A 54 12.35 -7.78 3.32
N VAL A 55 13.00 -7.68 2.15
CA VAL A 55 12.61 -6.75 1.09
C VAL A 55 12.54 -7.52 -0.23
N PHE A 56 11.36 -7.58 -0.82
CA PHE A 56 11.14 -8.20 -2.12
C PHE A 56 10.99 -7.12 -3.20
N ALA A 57 11.94 -7.10 -4.11
CA ALA A 57 12.00 -6.14 -5.21
C ALA A 57 12.22 -6.85 -6.55
N THR A 58 11.88 -6.18 -7.66
CA THR A 58 12.26 -6.62 -9.00
C THR A 58 13.74 -6.30 -9.28
N ASP A 59 14.30 -6.88 -10.35
CA ASP A 59 15.65 -6.59 -10.84
C ASP A 59 15.87 -5.09 -11.09
N ASN A 60 14.83 -4.37 -11.48
CA ASN A 60 14.82 -2.92 -11.65
C ASN A 60 14.62 -2.14 -10.32
N ARG A 61 14.90 -2.77 -9.18
CA ARG A 61 14.82 -2.18 -7.83
C ARG A 61 13.42 -1.62 -7.47
N LYS A 62 12.34 -2.10 -8.10
CA LYS A 62 10.97 -1.74 -7.71
C LYS A 62 10.55 -2.61 -6.54
N VAL A 63 10.38 -2.01 -5.37
CA VAL A 63 9.93 -2.71 -4.17
C VAL A 63 8.45 -3.05 -4.31
N LEU A 64 8.13 -4.34 -4.25
CA LEU A 64 6.76 -4.87 -4.30
C LEU A 64 6.19 -5.03 -2.90
N LYS A 65 7.06 -5.57 -2.01
CA LYS A 65 6.71 -5.89 -0.64
C LYS A 65 7.94 -5.78 0.24
N CYS A 66 7.78 -5.30 1.46
CA CYS A 66 8.82 -5.38 2.47
C CYS A 66 8.18 -5.63 3.84
N VAL A 67 8.91 -6.34 4.70
CA VAL A 67 8.45 -6.74 6.04
C VAL A 67 9.45 -6.26 7.05
N THR A 68 8.99 -5.59 8.11
CA THR A 68 9.83 -5.19 9.25
C THR A 68 10.09 -6.38 10.18
N LYS A 69 11.10 -6.28 11.03
CA LYS A 69 11.33 -7.26 12.10
C LYS A 69 10.15 -7.40 13.06
N ASN A 70 9.31 -6.39 13.11
CA ASN A 70 8.14 -6.30 13.99
C ASN A 70 6.84 -6.80 13.32
N GLY A 71 6.91 -7.48 12.17
CA GLY A 71 5.73 -8.05 11.53
C GLY A 71 4.84 -7.05 10.77
N VAL A 72 5.33 -5.84 10.48
CA VAL A 72 4.61 -4.91 9.60
C VAL A 72 5.01 -5.16 8.16
N GLU A 73 4.04 -5.52 7.32
CA GLU A 73 4.22 -5.80 5.90
C GLU A 73 3.69 -4.64 5.05
N PHE A 74 4.57 -4.01 4.28
CA PHE A 74 4.19 -2.98 3.30
C PHE A 74 4.03 -3.61 1.91
N ARG A 75 2.93 -3.29 1.23
CA ARG A 75 2.63 -3.73 -0.15
C ARG A 75 2.39 -2.55 -1.06
N CYS A 76 2.81 -2.67 -2.32
CA CYS A 76 2.65 -1.62 -3.32
C CYS A 76 1.27 -1.68 -4.00
N SER A 77 0.39 -0.71 -3.74
CA SER A 77 -0.91 -0.62 -4.40
C SER A 77 -0.81 -0.15 -5.85
N TYR A 78 0.24 0.59 -6.22
CA TYR A 78 0.51 0.95 -7.61
C TYR A 78 0.80 -0.28 -8.48
N LEU A 79 1.67 -1.19 -8.02
CA LEU A 79 1.98 -2.42 -8.77
C LEU A 79 0.81 -3.41 -8.77
N LEU A 80 -0.01 -3.40 -7.73
CA LEU A 80 -1.23 -4.20 -7.63
C LEU A 80 -2.27 -3.75 -8.67
N SER A 81 -2.52 -2.46 -8.79
CA SER A 81 -3.48 -1.89 -9.74
C SER A 81 -2.92 -1.78 -11.16
N GLY A 82 -1.65 -1.40 -11.29
CA GLY A 82 -1.02 -1.00 -12.54
C GLY A 82 -1.42 0.41 -13.01
N TYR A 83 -2.00 1.24 -12.12
CA TYR A 83 -2.55 2.55 -12.47
C TYR A 83 -2.19 3.62 -11.45
N SER A 84 -2.21 4.89 -11.89
CA SER A 84 -2.04 6.05 -11.02
C SER A 84 -3.21 6.18 -10.02
N LEU A 85 -2.97 6.88 -8.92
CA LEU A 85 -3.99 7.10 -7.90
C LEU A 85 -5.21 7.87 -8.45
N ASP A 86 -4.97 8.85 -9.31
CA ASP A 86 -6.04 9.60 -10.01
C ASP A 86 -6.92 8.68 -10.87
N TYR A 87 -6.30 7.76 -11.62
CA TYR A 87 -7.06 6.78 -12.41
C TYR A 87 -7.86 5.82 -11.52
N ILE A 88 -7.27 5.36 -10.42
CA ILE A 88 -7.97 4.51 -9.45
C ILE A 88 -9.20 5.22 -8.91
N GLY A 89 -9.03 6.47 -8.44
CA GLY A 89 -10.12 7.27 -7.90
C GLY A 89 -11.26 7.55 -8.88
N LYS A 90 -10.94 7.74 -10.17
CA LYS A 90 -11.94 8.07 -11.20
C LYS A 90 -12.60 6.87 -11.86
N LYS A 91 -11.92 5.71 -11.92
CA LYS A 91 -12.30 4.62 -12.84
C LYS A 91 -12.38 3.24 -12.21
N LEU A 92 -11.68 2.99 -11.10
CA LEU A 92 -11.57 1.65 -10.54
C LEU A 92 -12.38 1.44 -9.26
N ILE A 93 -12.71 2.49 -8.55
CA ILE A 93 -13.51 2.41 -7.32
C ILE A 93 -14.93 2.90 -7.58
N HIS A 94 -15.89 2.35 -6.85
CA HIS A 94 -17.31 2.68 -6.98
C HIS A 94 -17.72 3.87 -6.12
N ALA A 95 -16.86 4.32 -5.20
CA ALA A 95 -17.12 5.46 -4.35
C ALA A 95 -16.69 6.77 -5.05
N ASP A 96 -17.56 7.76 -5.02
CA ASP A 96 -17.22 9.12 -5.47
C ASP A 96 -16.58 9.90 -4.31
N PHE A 97 -15.28 10.07 -4.34
CA PHE A 97 -14.55 10.88 -3.37
C PHE A 97 -14.46 12.37 -3.74
N GLY A 98 -15.24 12.79 -4.74
CA GLY A 98 -15.20 14.14 -5.23
C GLY A 98 -13.88 14.49 -5.95
N LYS A 99 -13.93 15.47 -6.81
CA LYS A 99 -12.79 15.93 -7.59
C LYS A 99 -11.91 16.83 -6.73
N MET A 100 -11.01 16.27 -5.91
CA MET A 100 -9.95 17.08 -5.32
C MET A 100 -8.82 17.19 -6.35
N THR A 101 -8.79 18.30 -7.07
CA THR A 101 -7.61 18.69 -7.86
C THR A 101 -6.50 19.04 -6.88
N GLY A 102 -5.50 18.18 -6.81
CA GLY A 102 -4.29 18.45 -6.02
C GLY A 102 -3.53 19.60 -6.65
N ASP A 103 -3.47 20.68 -5.93
CA ASP A 103 -2.67 21.85 -6.26
C ASP A 103 -1.66 22.06 -5.13
N LEU A 104 -0.89 20.99 -4.88
CA LEU A 104 0.27 21.10 -4.00
C LEU A 104 1.34 21.87 -4.76
N ASP A 105 1.69 23.06 -4.27
CA ASP A 105 2.85 23.76 -4.78
C ASP A 105 4.13 23.00 -4.37
N TYR A 106 4.66 22.20 -5.30
CA TYR A 106 5.89 21.43 -5.09
C TYR A 106 7.15 22.29 -5.03
N ARG A 107 7.05 23.60 -5.29
CA ARG A 107 8.17 24.55 -5.15
C ARG A 107 8.37 25.01 -3.70
N LEU A 108 7.34 24.86 -2.87
CA LEU A 108 7.43 25.19 -1.46
C LEU A 108 8.24 24.12 -0.72
N ILE A 109 9.31 24.55 -0.07
CA ILE A 109 10.08 23.73 0.85
C ILE A 109 9.28 23.58 2.14
N ARG A 110 8.90 22.35 2.47
CA ARG A 110 8.12 22.04 3.68
C ARG A 110 8.96 21.27 4.69
N HIS A 111 8.85 21.67 5.93
CA HIS A 111 9.45 21.00 7.08
C HIS A 111 8.34 20.43 7.98
N SER A 112 8.70 19.57 8.93
CA SER A 112 7.74 19.00 9.88
C SER A 112 6.94 20.05 10.65
N GLY A 113 7.54 21.22 10.93
CA GLY A 113 6.88 22.36 11.58
C GLY A 113 6.10 23.30 10.63
N THR A 114 6.17 23.12 9.29
CA THR A 114 5.41 23.97 8.36
C THR A 114 3.92 23.66 8.48
N PRO A 115 3.03 24.64 8.76
CA PRO A 115 1.60 24.40 8.80
C PRO A 115 1.10 23.86 7.45
N LEU A 116 0.19 22.90 7.51
CA LEU A 116 -0.56 22.44 6.34
C LEU A 116 -1.86 23.25 6.25
N SER A 117 -2.18 23.73 5.07
CA SER A 117 -3.49 24.31 4.81
C SER A 117 -4.57 23.21 4.85
N GLU A 118 -5.80 23.59 5.10
CA GLU A 118 -6.95 22.67 5.04
C GLU A 118 -7.04 21.97 3.68
N LYS A 119 -6.72 22.66 2.60
CA LYS A 119 -6.71 22.13 1.24
C LYS A 119 -5.63 21.04 1.08
N GLU A 120 -4.41 21.27 1.57
CA GLU A 120 -3.32 20.29 1.53
C GLU A 120 -3.64 19.07 2.39
N LEU A 121 -4.19 19.29 3.57
CA LEU A 121 -4.63 18.23 4.46
C LEU A 121 -5.74 17.39 3.82
N GLY A 122 -6.77 18.05 3.26
CA GLY A 122 -7.85 17.39 2.54
C GLY A 122 -7.34 16.56 1.37
N TYR A 123 -6.35 17.05 0.63
CA TYR A 123 -5.71 16.30 -0.45
C TYR A 123 -5.02 15.02 0.06
N CYS A 124 -4.19 15.14 1.10
CA CYS A 124 -3.52 13.98 1.68
C CYS A 124 -4.52 12.93 2.21
N ILE A 125 -5.59 13.38 2.86
CA ILE A 125 -6.66 12.51 3.36
C ILE A 125 -7.36 11.79 2.21
N ASN A 126 -7.65 12.50 1.13
CA ASN A 126 -8.33 11.94 -0.03
C ASN A 126 -7.48 10.86 -0.71
N ASP A 127 -6.16 11.09 -0.88
CA ASP A 127 -5.25 10.10 -1.44
C ASP A 127 -5.24 8.80 -0.63
N VAL A 128 -5.23 8.89 0.69
CA VAL A 128 -5.32 7.72 1.57
C VAL A 128 -6.66 7.02 1.42
N ARG A 129 -7.78 7.76 1.37
CA ARG A 129 -9.13 7.20 1.20
C ARG A 129 -9.28 6.43 -0.11
N VAL A 130 -8.72 6.94 -1.20
CA VAL A 130 -8.72 6.26 -2.51
C VAL A 130 -8.01 4.91 -2.41
N VAL A 131 -6.84 4.85 -1.78
CA VAL A 131 -6.12 3.58 -1.58
C VAL A 131 -6.93 2.62 -0.71
N VAL A 132 -7.46 3.09 0.41
CA VAL A 132 -8.26 2.27 1.34
C VAL A 132 -9.48 1.69 0.63
N GLN A 133 -10.23 2.51 -0.11
CA GLN A 133 -11.41 2.04 -0.84
C GLN A 133 -11.05 1.03 -1.92
N TYR A 134 -10.00 1.29 -2.70
CA TYR A 134 -9.52 0.36 -3.71
C TYR A 134 -9.15 -1.01 -3.12
N ILE A 135 -8.41 -1.03 -2.02
CA ILE A 135 -8.01 -2.27 -1.35
C ILE A 135 -9.24 -2.98 -0.76
N ARG A 136 -10.19 -2.24 -0.18
CA ARG A 136 -11.45 -2.77 0.35
C ARG A 136 -12.25 -3.51 -0.74
N GLU A 137 -12.39 -2.91 -1.91
CA GLU A 137 -13.06 -3.53 -3.07
C GLU A 137 -12.29 -4.73 -3.61
N CYS A 138 -10.95 -4.69 -3.61
CA CYS A 138 -10.13 -5.85 -3.95
C CYS A 138 -10.34 -7.01 -2.97
N ILE A 139 -10.42 -6.73 -1.66
CA ILE A 139 -10.69 -7.75 -0.64
C ILE A 139 -12.10 -8.35 -0.82
N GLN A 140 -13.11 -7.52 -1.10
CA GLN A 140 -14.47 -7.98 -1.36
C GLN A 140 -14.53 -8.90 -2.59
N ARG A 141 -13.85 -8.53 -3.67
CA ARG A 141 -13.77 -9.33 -4.90
C ARG A 141 -13.05 -10.66 -4.68
N ASP A 142 -11.91 -10.66 -3.97
CA ASP A 142 -11.05 -11.84 -3.81
C ASP A 142 -11.40 -12.66 -2.55
N GLY A 143 -12.25 -12.13 -1.68
CA GLY A 143 -12.77 -12.75 -0.46
C GLY A 143 -11.84 -12.68 0.74
N ASP A 144 -10.55 -12.41 0.57
CA ASP A 144 -9.56 -12.34 1.67
C ASP A 144 -8.34 -11.52 1.24
N ILE A 145 -7.77 -10.73 2.16
CA ILE A 145 -6.55 -9.94 1.95
C ILE A 145 -5.34 -10.81 1.60
N ARG A 146 -5.30 -12.06 2.07
CA ARG A 146 -4.22 -13.04 1.75
C ARG A 146 -4.26 -13.52 0.31
N ARG A 147 -5.41 -13.40 -0.36
CA ARG A 147 -5.60 -13.78 -1.76
C ARG A 147 -5.20 -12.68 -2.74
N LEU A 148 -5.02 -11.45 -2.26
CA LEU A 148 -4.58 -10.34 -3.09
C LEU A 148 -3.17 -10.63 -3.63
N GLN A 149 -3.03 -10.48 -4.94
CA GLN A 149 -1.72 -10.61 -5.59
C GLN A 149 -0.88 -9.35 -5.33
N LEU A 150 0.44 -9.45 -5.45
CA LEU A 150 1.34 -8.30 -5.28
C LEU A 150 1.34 -7.38 -6.51
N THR A 151 0.95 -7.91 -7.66
CA THR A 151 0.97 -7.17 -8.93
C THR A 151 -0.22 -7.52 -9.81
N LYS A 152 -0.57 -6.61 -10.73
CA LYS A 152 -1.57 -6.87 -11.79
C LYS A 152 -1.22 -8.12 -12.61
N THR A 153 0.07 -8.30 -12.96
CA THR A 153 0.55 -9.48 -13.67
C THR A 153 0.36 -10.76 -12.84
N GLY A 154 0.45 -10.67 -11.51
CA GLY A 154 0.17 -11.78 -10.60
C GLY A 154 -1.24 -12.32 -10.76
N TYR A 155 -2.23 -11.45 -10.90
CA TYR A 155 -3.62 -11.85 -11.18
C TYR A 155 -3.76 -12.59 -12.51
N ILE A 156 -3.11 -12.11 -13.56
CA ILE A 156 -3.13 -12.75 -14.88
C ILE A 156 -2.53 -14.16 -14.78
N ARG A 157 -1.37 -14.29 -14.14
CA ARG A 157 -0.72 -15.60 -13.93
C ARG A 157 -1.58 -16.55 -13.12
N LYS A 158 -2.21 -16.07 -12.05
CA LYS A 158 -3.13 -16.86 -11.23
C LYS A 158 -4.30 -17.34 -12.08
N PHE A 159 -4.98 -16.45 -12.78
CA PHE A 159 -6.11 -16.80 -13.65
C PHE A 159 -5.73 -17.83 -14.72
N THR A 160 -4.60 -17.63 -15.42
CA THR A 160 -4.13 -18.57 -16.45
C THR A 160 -3.84 -19.94 -15.85
N ARG A 161 -3.15 -19.99 -14.70
CA ARG A 161 -2.86 -21.25 -14.00
C ARG A 161 -4.14 -21.96 -13.59
N ASP A 162 -5.08 -21.26 -12.99
CA ASP A 162 -6.33 -21.84 -12.51
C ASP A 162 -7.14 -22.42 -13.69
N LYS A 163 -7.20 -21.72 -14.85
CA LYS A 163 -7.83 -22.21 -16.09
C LYS A 163 -7.13 -23.43 -16.68
N ILE A 164 -5.80 -23.51 -16.62
CA ILE A 164 -5.05 -24.69 -17.06
C ILE A 164 -5.37 -25.90 -16.17
N PHE A 165 -5.43 -25.71 -14.85
CA PHE A 165 -5.77 -26.79 -13.91
C PHE A 165 -7.22 -27.25 -14.03
N GLU A 166 -8.18 -26.35 -14.24
CA GLU A 166 -9.58 -26.69 -14.53
C GLU A 166 -9.71 -27.59 -15.76
N ARG A 167 -8.86 -27.42 -16.79
CA ARG A 167 -8.82 -28.22 -18.01
C ARG A 167 -8.06 -29.54 -17.87
N GLY A 168 -7.63 -29.91 -16.67
CA GLY A 168 -6.99 -31.21 -16.40
C GLY A 168 -5.52 -31.34 -16.83
N TYR A 169 -4.87 -30.29 -17.21
CA TYR A 169 -3.43 -30.31 -17.55
C TYR A 169 -2.54 -30.44 -16.30
N LYS A 170 -2.63 -31.56 -15.58
CA LYS A 170 -1.74 -31.89 -14.46
C LYS A 170 -0.29 -32.20 -14.87
N LYS A 171 0.03 -32.19 -16.16
CA LYS A 171 1.27 -32.75 -16.73
C LYS A 171 2.49 -31.81 -16.78
N TYR A 172 2.36 -30.57 -16.30
CA TYR A 172 3.44 -29.59 -16.34
C TYR A 172 3.74 -29.05 -14.93
N ARG A 173 4.23 -29.94 -14.08
CA ARG A 173 4.98 -29.56 -12.88
C ARG A 173 6.45 -29.78 -13.13
#